data_0272d25c5a591f7768543b8a6b484334
#
_entry.id   0272d25c5a591f7768543b8a6b484334
#
_cell.length_a   1.000
_cell.length_b   1.000
_cell.length_c   1.000
_cell.angle_alpha   90.00
_cell.angle_beta   90.00
_cell.angle_gamma   90.00
#
_symmetry.space_group_name_H-M   'P 1'
#
loop_
_entity.id
_entity.type
_entity.pdbx_description
1 polymer ?
#
loop_
_entity_poly.entity_id
_entity_poly.type
_entity_poly.pdbx_seq_one_letter_code
_entity_poly.pdbx_strand_id
1 'polypeptide(L)'
;VKFLYFHLMGEPFLHPLLPQFILMARQKGFVPVLTTNGTLLAQRYDLMDALPHKLQISLHSHEGNGKENIEMYIDEVMTFAKEAARRGCIVVLRLWNEGGYNRMNESILRLIESRVASDWVERHDGWKLDENLYIENDNMFEWPDLQHDANDVEEVFCYALRNQIGVTVDGTVVPCCLDHNGDMGLGNLFEQSLEEILESPRAKAIYRGFTSHKAVEPLCQRCGYSAVSKRFRK
;
A
#
# COMPACT_ATOMS: atom_id res chain seq x y z
N VAL A 1 1.37 17.07 -6.33
CA VAL A 1 1.00 15.68 -5.99
C VAL A 1 0.02 15.19 -7.04
N LYS A 2 0.27 13.98 -7.58
CA LYS A 2 -0.61 13.40 -8.63
C LYS A 2 -1.49 12.27 -8.06
N PHE A 3 -0.91 11.40 -7.26
CA PHE A 3 -1.59 10.23 -6.72
C PHE A 3 -2.07 10.47 -5.30
N LEU A 4 -3.27 10.00 -4.98
CA LEU A 4 -3.81 9.93 -3.63
C LEU A 4 -4.05 8.47 -3.28
N TYR A 5 -3.32 7.96 -2.29
CA TYR A 5 -3.41 6.59 -1.83
C TYR A 5 -4.34 6.52 -0.62
N PHE A 6 -5.41 5.71 -0.73
CA PHE A 6 -6.29 5.40 0.40
C PHE A 6 -5.74 4.16 1.12
N HIS A 7 -4.67 4.36 1.82
CA HIS A 7 -4.06 3.43 2.77
C HIS A 7 -3.15 4.23 3.71
N LEU A 8 -2.70 3.66 4.70
CA LEU A 8 -1.60 3.93 5.60
C LEU A 8 -1.65 2.79 6.58
N MET A 9 -2.69 2.71 7.37
CA MET A 9 -3.03 1.56 8.22
C MET A 9 -4.54 1.36 8.21
N GLY A 10 -4.99 0.12 8.48
CA GLY A 10 -6.40 -0.24 8.50
C GLY A 10 -6.95 -0.75 7.16
N GLU A 11 -8.27 -0.85 7.08
CA GLU A 11 -8.98 -1.35 5.89
C GLU A 11 -9.94 -0.26 5.38
N PRO A 12 -9.64 0.35 4.21
CA PRO A 12 -10.45 1.45 3.69
C PRO A 12 -11.88 1.03 3.33
N PHE A 13 -12.13 -0.24 3.00
CA PHE A 13 -13.47 -0.75 2.70
C PHE A 13 -14.43 -0.72 3.89
N LEU A 14 -13.93 -0.56 5.11
CA LEU A 14 -14.77 -0.32 6.30
C LEU A 14 -15.45 1.06 6.28
N HIS A 15 -14.86 2.04 5.55
CA HIS A 15 -15.41 3.39 5.58
C HIS A 15 -16.63 3.53 4.66
N PRO A 16 -17.81 3.89 5.18
CA PRO A 16 -19.06 3.93 4.38
C PRO A 16 -19.02 4.98 3.25
N LEU A 17 -18.29 6.08 3.42
CA LEU A 17 -18.17 7.15 2.44
C LEU A 17 -16.98 6.98 1.48
N LEU A 18 -16.34 5.80 1.42
CA LEU A 18 -15.20 5.58 0.54
C LEU A 18 -15.48 5.91 -0.93
N PRO A 19 -16.64 5.54 -1.54
CA PRO A 19 -16.95 5.93 -2.91
C PRO A 19 -16.94 7.44 -3.10
N GLN A 20 -17.52 8.20 -2.17
CA GLN A 20 -17.55 9.66 -2.22
C GLN A 20 -16.15 10.27 -2.13
N PHE A 21 -15.27 9.71 -1.30
CA PHE A 21 -13.88 10.17 -1.20
C PHE A 21 -13.09 9.93 -2.48
N ILE A 22 -13.29 8.79 -3.14
CA ILE A 22 -12.67 8.50 -4.44
C ILE A 22 -13.13 9.49 -5.50
N LEU A 23 -14.44 9.79 -5.58
CA LEU A 23 -14.99 10.77 -6.50
C LEU A 23 -14.48 12.18 -6.20
N MET A 24 -14.43 12.57 -4.93
CA MET A 24 -13.89 13.86 -4.50
C MET A 24 -12.41 14.00 -4.88
N ALA A 25 -11.61 12.95 -4.68
CA ALA A 25 -10.21 12.95 -5.08
C ALA A 25 -10.05 13.23 -6.58
N ARG A 26 -10.86 12.57 -7.42
CA ARG A 26 -10.87 12.83 -8.87
C ARG A 26 -11.28 14.25 -9.22
N GLN A 27 -12.33 14.78 -8.58
CA GLN A 27 -12.78 16.16 -8.78
C GLN A 27 -11.71 17.19 -8.42
N LYS A 28 -10.85 16.87 -7.44
CA LYS A 28 -9.70 17.67 -7.04
C LYS A 28 -8.46 17.46 -7.93
N GLY A 29 -8.55 16.63 -8.97
CA GLY A 29 -7.47 16.37 -9.92
C GLY A 29 -6.46 15.30 -9.47
N PHE A 30 -6.74 14.56 -8.40
CA PHE A 30 -5.91 13.44 -7.98
C PHE A 30 -6.25 12.16 -8.73
N VAL A 31 -5.28 11.27 -8.82
CA VAL A 31 -5.44 9.89 -9.30
C VAL A 31 -5.56 8.96 -8.07
N PRO A 32 -6.77 8.48 -7.76
CA PRO A 32 -6.97 7.66 -6.56
C PRO A 32 -6.40 6.25 -6.73
N VAL A 33 -5.67 5.79 -5.72
CA VAL A 33 -5.16 4.42 -5.59
C VAL A 33 -5.66 3.85 -4.27
N LEU A 34 -6.16 2.63 -4.28
CA LEU A 34 -6.74 1.97 -3.12
C LEU A 34 -5.98 0.68 -2.82
N THR A 35 -5.71 0.42 -1.54
CA THR A 35 -5.17 -0.85 -1.07
C THR A 35 -6.14 -1.46 -0.06
N THR A 36 -6.45 -2.75 -0.22
CA THR A 36 -7.38 -3.49 0.63
C THR A 36 -6.84 -4.89 0.93
N ASN A 37 -7.27 -5.48 2.04
CA ASN A 37 -7.04 -6.89 2.34
C ASN A 37 -8.03 -7.83 1.59
N GLY A 38 -9.00 -7.28 0.87
CA GLY A 38 -9.97 -8.01 0.07
C GLY A 38 -11.10 -8.71 0.82
N THR A 39 -11.15 -8.63 2.16
CA THR A 39 -12.14 -9.39 2.94
C THR A 39 -13.58 -8.86 2.84
N LEU A 40 -13.74 -7.63 2.38
CA LEU A 40 -15.05 -6.95 2.27
C LEU A 40 -15.53 -6.74 0.83
N LEU A 41 -14.83 -7.26 -0.17
CA LEU A 41 -15.13 -7.02 -1.59
C LEU A 41 -16.54 -7.43 -1.98
N ALA A 42 -17.00 -8.59 -1.54
CA ALA A 42 -18.36 -9.08 -1.83
C ALA A 42 -19.47 -8.17 -1.24
N GLN A 43 -19.15 -7.41 -0.18
CA GLN A 43 -20.11 -6.55 0.52
C GLN A 43 -20.10 -5.09 0.01
N ARG A 44 -19.12 -4.73 -0.82
CA ARG A 44 -18.86 -3.36 -1.24
C ARG A 44 -18.90 -3.19 -2.76
N TYR A 45 -19.90 -3.83 -3.39
CA TYR A 45 -20.17 -3.66 -4.83
C TYR A 45 -20.59 -2.23 -5.22
N ASP A 46 -20.97 -1.40 -4.24
CA ASP A 46 -21.19 0.04 -4.39
C ASP A 46 -19.95 0.77 -4.96
N LEU A 47 -18.75 0.23 -4.73
CA LEU A 47 -17.50 0.77 -5.27
C LEU A 47 -17.37 0.58 -6.80
N MET A 48 -18.17 -0.28 -7.43
CA MET A 48 -18.14 -0.45 -8.89
C MET A 48 -18.52 0.83 -9.65
N ASP A 49 -19.26 1.75 -9.04
CA ASP A 49 -19.64 3.04 -9.62
C ASP A 49 -18.62 4.14 -9.31
N ALA A 50 -17.64 3.86 -8.42
CA ALA A 50 -16.60 4.80 -8.00
C ALA A 50 -15.24 4.12 -7.89
N LEU A 51 -14.89 3.26 -8.85
CA LEU A 51 -13.62 2.52 -8.82
C LEU A 51 -12.41 3.47 -8.80
N PRO A 52 -11.36 3.19 -8.03
CA PRO A 52 -10.10 3.93 -8.12
C PRO A 52 -9.43 3.73 -9.49
N HIS A 53 -8.41 4.53 -9.79
CA HIS A 53 -7.57 4.27 -10.97
C HIS A 53 -6.80 2.94 -10.82
N LYS A 54 -6.31 2.65 -9.62
CA LYS A 54 -5.61 1.40 -9.29
C LYS A 54 -6.15 0.84 -7.98
N LEU A 55 -6.51 -0.45 -7.99
CA LEU A 55 -6.89 -1.23 -6.82
C LEU A 55 -5.82 -2.28 -6.54
N GLN A 56 -5.28 -2.30 -5.35
CA GLN A 56 -4.29 -3.25 -4.88
C GLN A 56 -4.93 -4.14 -3.82
N ILE A 57 -4.92 -5.46 -4.03
CA ILE A 57 -5.52 -6.43 -3.11
C ILE A 57 -4.41 -7.27 -2.50
N SER A 58 -4.22 -7.18 -1.19
CA SER A 58 -3.15 -7.85 -0.45
C SER A 58 -3.54 -9.28 -0.10
N LEU A 59 -3.35 -10.23 -1.03
CA LEU A 59 -3.71 -11.64 -0.84
C LEU A 59 -2.89 -12.30 0.28
N HIS A 60 -1.64 -11.88 0.46
CA HIS A 60 -0.76 -12.38 1.52
C HIS A 60 -1.29 -12.08 2.93
N SER A 61 -2.24 -11.16 3.09
CA SER A 61 -2.87 -10.87 4.38
C SER A 61 -3.95 -11.87 4.78
N HIS A 62 -4.30 -12.83 3.90
CA HIS A 62 -5.37 -13.81 4.15
C HIS A 62 -5.16 -14.58 5.46
N GLU A 63 -3.94 -15.08 5.71
CA GLU A 63 -3.62 -15.85 6.91
C GLU A 63 -3.83 -15.04 8.19
N GLY A 64 -3.55 -13.73 8.16
CA GLY A 64 -3.73 -12.81 9.29
C GLY A 64 -5.18 -12.32 9.50
N ASN A 65 -6.04 -12.45 8.49
CA ASN A 65 -7.40 -11.90 8.51
C ASN A 65 -8.48 -12.89 9.00
N GLY A 66 -8.12 -14.12 9.40
CA GLY A 66 -9.04 -15.11 9.96
C GLY A 66 -10.12 -15.63 9.01
N LYS A 67 -9.96 -15.46 7.70
CA LYS A 67 -10.82 -16.11 6.69
C LYS A 67 -10.48 -17.59 6.61
N GLU A 68 -11.37 -18.45 7.08
CA GLU A 68 -11.13 -19.90 7.17
C GLU A 68 -11.14 -20.60 5.80
N ASN A 69 -11.90 -20.09 4.82
CA ASN A 69 -12.06 -20.70 3.51
C ASN A 69 -11.34 -19.89 2.43
N ILE A 70 -10.15 -20.34 2.05
CA ILE A 70 -9.32 -19.70 1.01
C ILE A 70 -10.01 -19.72 -0.38
N GLU A 71 -10.73 -20.79 -0.72
CA GLU A 71 -11.39 -20.91 -2.03
C GLU A 71 -12.48 -19.84 -2.16
N MET A 72 -13.34 -19.71 -1.15
CA MET A 72 -14.39 -18.70 -1.13
C MET A 72 -13.81 -17.28 -1.16
N TYR A 73 -12.72 -17.03 -0.41
CA TYR A 73 -12.05 -15.73 -0.43
C TYR A 73 -11.50 -15.40 -1.84
N ILE A 74 -10.83 -16.35 -2.49
CA ILE A 74 -10.30 -16.14 -3.84
C ILE A 74 -11.44 -16.00 -4.86
N ASP A 75 -12.57 -16.69 -4.71
CA ASP A 75 -13.74 -16.50 -5.57
C ASP A 75 -14.32 -15.09 -5.46
N GLU A 76 -14.48 -14.58 -4.24
CA GLU A 76 -14.93 -13.20 -3.98
C GLU A 76 -13.97 -12.18 -4.58
N VAL A 77 -12.66 -12.34 -4.33
CA VAL A 77 -11.61 -11.48 -4.87
C VAL A 77 -11.62 -11.48 -6.40
N MET A 78 -11.61 -12.66 -7.02
CA MET A 78 -11.53 -12.77 -8.48
C MET A 78 -12.79 -12.26 -9.17
N THR A 79 -13.96 -12.44 -8.57
CA THR A 79 -15.23 -11.89 -9.07
C THR A 79 -15.18 -10.37 -9.10
N PHE A 80 -14.77 -9.75 -8.01
CA PHE A 80 -14.65 -8.30 -7.93
C PHE A 80 -13.53 -7.76 -8.83
N ALA A 81 -12.36 -8.40 -8.81
CA ALA A 81 -11.18 -7.98 -9.55
C ALA A 81 -11.41 -7.97 -11.06
N LYS A 82 -12.02 -9.03 -11.60
CA LYS A 82 -12.36 -9.12 -13.04
C LYS A 82 -13.34 -8.04 -13.47
N GLU A 83 -14.39 -7.81 -12.69
CA GLU A 83 -15.38 -6.78 -13.01
C GLU A 83 -14.76 -5.37 -12.92
N ALA A 84 -13.94 -5.10 -11.92
CA ALA A 84 -13.22 -3.84 -11.79
C ALA A 84 -12.24 -3.63 -12.96
N ALA A 85 -11.48 -4.67 -13.35
CA ALA A 85 -10.56 -4.62 -14.48
C ALA A 85 -11.29 -4.36 -15.80
N ARG A 86 -12.41 -5.06 -16.05
CA ARG A 86 -13.29 -4.85 -17.21
C ARG A 86 -13.81 -3.41 -17.31
N ARG A 87 -14.02 -2.74 -16.18
CA ARG A 87 -14.42 -1.32 -16.12
C ARG A 87 -13.25 -0.34 -16.21
N GLY A 88 -12.02 -0.84 -16.48
CA GLY A 88 -10.83 -0.02 -16.70
C GLY A 88 -10.03 0.32 -15.44
N CYS A 89 -10.35 -0.26 -14.29
CA CYS A 89 -9.52 -0.17 -13.10
C CYS A 89 -8.28 -1.08 -13.24
N ILE A 90 -7.09 -0.57 -12.96
CA ILE A 90 -5.90 -1.41 -12.87
C ILE A 90 -5.95 -2.19 -11.56
N VAL A 91 -6.11 -3.51 -11.62
CA VAL A 91 -6.18 -4.37 -10.44
C VAL A 91 -4.89 -5.15 -10.27
N VAL A 92 -4.32 -5.09 -9.07
CA VAL A 92 -3.08 -5.77 -8.71
C VAL A 92 -3.31 -6.64 -7.49
N LEU A 93 -3.17 -7.93 -7.68
CA LEU A 93 -3.18 -8.95 -6.62
C LEU A 93 -1.76 -9.07 -6.06
N ARG A 94 -1.57 -8.78 -4.78
CA ARG A 94 -0.25 -8.72 -4.16
C ARG A 94 0.07 -9.96 -3.34
N LEU A 95 1.25 -10.52 -3.56
CA LEU A 95 1.89 -11.55 -2.74
C LEU A 95 3.26 -11.01 -2.26
N TRP A 96 3.22 -10.03 -1.34
CA TRP A 96 4.40 -9.35 -0.79
C TRP A 96 4.89 -10.02 0.49
N ASN A 97 5.12 -11.33 0.42
CA ASN A 97 5.49 -12.18 1.55
C ASN A 97 6.61 -13.18 1.20
N GLU A 98 7.36 -12.95 0.13
CA GLU A 98 8.53 -13.78 -0.19
C GLU A 98 9.57 -13.68 0.92
N GLY A 99 10.12 -14.83 1.31
CA GLY A 99 11.06 -14.93 2.44
C GLY A 99 10.42 -14.93 3.83
N GLY A 100 9.07 -14.87 3.90
CA GLY A 100 8.31 -14.89 5.13
C GLY A 100 7.18 -15.93 5.15
N TYR A 101 5.99 -15.53 5.62
CA TYR A 101 4.80 -16.40 5.69
C TYR A 101 4.18 -16.54 4.29
N ASN A 102 4.67 -17.49 3.49
CA ASN A 102 4.28 -17.69 2.10
C ASN A 102 3.72 -19.08 1.79
N ARG A 103 3.36 -19.87 2.80
CA ARG A 103 2.90 -21.26 2.65
C ARG A 103 1.67 -21.41 1.77
N MET A 104 0.80 -20.39 1.76
CA MET A 104 -0.43 -20.40 0.96
C MET A 104 -0.25 -19.89 -0.46
N ASN A 105 0.89 -19.29 -0.83
CA ASN A 105 1.08 -18.64 -2.12
C ASN A 105 0.83 -19.60 -3.29
N GLU A 106 1.36 -20.82 -3.23
CA GLU A 106 1.16 -21.81 -4.30
C GLU A 106 -0.31 -22.19 -4.46
N SER A 107 -1.02 -22.40 -3.36
CA SER A 107 -2.46 -22.69 -3.37
C SER A 107 -3.27 -21.51 -3.91
N ILE A 108 -2.94 -20.29 -3.51
CA ILE A 108 -3.55 -19.05 -4.02
C ILE A 108 -3.35 -18.95 -5.53
N LEU A 109 -2.14 -19.14 -6.02
CA LEU A 109 -1.83 -19.07 -7.47
C LEU A 109 -2.60 -20.10 -8.27
N ARG A 110 -2.65 -21.37 -7.82
CA ARG A 110 -3.46 -22.42 -8.48
C ARG A 110 -4.95 -22.09 -8.51
N LEU A 111 -5.48 -21.54 -7.42
CA LEU A 111 -6.87 -21.13 -7.36
C LEU A 111 -7.15 -19.98 -8.34
N ILE A 112 -6.27 -18.99 -8.44
CA ILE A 112 -6.40 -17.89 -9.40
C ILE A 112 -6.31 -18.42 -10.84
N GLU A 113 -5.34 -19.31 -11.14
CA GLU A 113 -5.16 -19.92 -12.46
C GLU A 113 -6.42 -20.65 -12.93
N SER A 114 -7.08 -21.39 -12.03
CA SER A 114 -8.34 -22.07 -12.35
C SER A 114 -9.51 -21.13 -12.66
N ARG A 115 -9.37 -19.83 -12.38
CA ARG A 115 -10.42 -18.82 -12.57
C ARG A 115 -10.13 -17.84 -13.71
N VAL A 116 -8.96 -17.90 -14.31
CA VAL A 116 -8.54 -17.05 -15.44
C VAL A 116 -8.29 -17.94 -16.65
N ALA A 117 -9.01 -17.68 -17.74
CA ALA A 117 -8.95 -18.52 -18.94
C ALA A 117 -7.78 -18.18 -19.90
N SER A 118 -7.11 -17.04 -19.69
CA SER A 118 -6.00 -16.57 -20.52
C SER A 118 -4.65 -17.12 -20.04
N ASP A 119 -3.71 -17.29 -20.96
CA ASP A 119 -2.33 -17.56 -20.60
C ASP A 119 -1.71 -16.37 -19.87
N TRP A 120 -1.05 -16.65 -18.76
CA TRP A 120 -0.38 -15.61 -17.98
C TRP A 120 0.90 -15.15 -18.67
N VAL A 121 1.09 -13.84 -18.76
CA VAL A 121 2.31 -13.24 -19.31
C VAL A 121 3.24 -12.84 -18.19
N GLU A 122 4.41 -13.48 -18.13
CA GLU A 122 5.44 -13.19 -17.12
C GLU A 122 5.94 -11.74 -17.22
N ARG A 123 6.19 -11.14 -16.06
CA ARG A 123 6.76 -9.81 -15.87
C ARG A 123 7.88 -9.89 -14.83
N HIS A 124 8.65 -8.80 -14.70
CA HIS A 124 9.77 -8.73 -13.76
C HIS A 124 9.38 -9.02 -12.29
N ASP A 125 8.18 -8.63 -11.89
CA ASP A 125 7.68 -8.67 -10.51
C ASP A 125 6.40 -9.52 -10.35
N GLY A 126 6.11 -10.42 -11.30
CA GLY A 126 4.93 -11.28 -11.26
C GLY A 126 4.35 -11.58 -12.63
N TRP A 127 3.04 -11.45 -12.79
CA TRP A 127 2.33 -11.82 -14.03
C TRP A 127 1.24 -10.83 -14.41
N LYS A 128 1.02 -10.66 -15.71
CA LYS A 128 -0.21 -10.12 -16.25
C LYS A 128 -1.16 -11.28 -16.52
N LEU A 129 -2.34 -11.26 -15.90
CA LEU A 129 -3.35 -12.31 -16.01
C LEU A 129 -4.34 -12.04 -17.13
N ASP A 130 -4.74 -10.76 -17.30
CA ASP A 130 -5.71 -10.29 -18.27
C ASP A 130 -5.54 -8.77 -18.48
N GLU A 131 -6.38 -8.16 -19.33
CA GLU A 131 -6.40 -6.70 -19.45
C GLU A 131 -6.69 -6.06 -18.08
N ASN A 132 -5.80 -5.14 -17.63
CA ASN A 132 -5.84 -4.46 -16.34
C ASN A 132 -5.81 -5.36 -15.09
N LEU A 133 -5.49 -6.66 -15.21
CA LEU A 133 -5.41 -7.59 -14.08
C LEU A 133 -4.01 -8.20 -13.96
N TYR A 134 -3.38 -8.04 -12.80
CA TYR A 134 -1.98 -8.39 -12.55
C TYR A 134 -1.80 -9.09 -11.21
N ILE A 135 -0.73 -9.90 -11.10
CA ILE A 135 -0.15 -10.34 -9.82
C ILE A 135 1.21 -9.67 -9.67
N GLU A 136 1.51 -9.16 -8.48
CA GLU A 136 2.82 -8.65 -8.09
C GLU A 136 3.35 -9.43 -6.88
N ASN A 137 4.61 -9.87 -6.97
CA ASN A 137 5.35 -10.51 -5.89
C ASN A 137 6.44 -9.56 -5.36
N ASP A 138 6.62 -9.52 -4.05
CA ASP A 138 7.74 -8.81 -3.42
C ASP A 138 8.15 -9.50 -2.12
N ASN A 139 9.33 -9.17 -1.63
CA ASN A 139 9.84 -9.68 -0.38
C ASN A 139 9.02 -9.13 0.80
N MET A 140 8.83 -9.98 1.82
CA MET A 140 8.36 -9.50 3.11
C MET A 140 9.38 -8.55 3.72
N PHE A 141 8.91 -7.52 4.38
CA PHE A 141 9.73 -6.60 5.17
C PHE A 141 9.14 -6.43 6.58
N GLU A 142 9.99 -6.12 7.53
CA GLU A 142 9.54 -5.77 8.87
C GLU A 142 9.14 -4.30 8.93
N TRP A 143 7.97 -4.05 9.52
CA TRP A 143 7.50 -2.68 9.76
C TRP A 143 8.43 -2.01 10.79
N PRO A 144 8.75 -0.72 10.60
CA PRO A 144 9.54 -0.02 11.58
C PRO A 144 8.78 0.08 12.91
N ASP A 145 9.47 -0.24 14.00
CA ASP A 145 8.94 -0.20 15.36
C ASP A 145 10.02 0.29 16.32
N LEU A 146 9.69 1.29 17.13
CA LEU A 146 10.60 1.84 18.14
C LEU A 146 10.81 0.91 19.34
N GLN A 147 9.91 -0.08 19.54
CA GLN A 147 9.97 -1.01 20.66
C GLN A 147 10.78 -2.27 20.38
N HIS A 148 11.03 -2.58 19.10
CA HIS A 148 11.84 -3.74 18.73
C HIS A 148 13.33 -3.41 18.80
N ASP A 149 14.10 -4.32 19.39
CA ASP A 149 15.57 -4.29 19.33
C ASP A 149 16.01 -4.62 17.91
N ALA A 150 16.17 -3.61 17.08
CA ALA A 150 16.72 -3.71 15.74
C ALA A 150 18.10 -3.06 15.70
N ASN A 151 18.99 -3.59 14.85
CA ASN A 151 20.25 -2.90 14.56
C ASN A 151 19.91 -1.59 13.82
N ASP A 152 20.24 -0.47 14.41
CA ASP A 152 20.04 0.83 13.79
C ASP A 152 20.92 0.96 12.55
N VAL A 153 20.31 1.27 11.42
CA VAL A 153 21.00 1.52 10.15
C VAL A 153 21.05 3.02 9.92
N GLU A 154 22.25 3.59 9.95
CA GLU A 154 22.41 5.03 9.73
C GLU A 154 22.43 5.40 8.25
N GLU A 155 23.07 4.59 7.39
CA GLU A 155 23.20 4.88 5.98
C GLU A 155 21.98 4.34 5.19
N VAL A 156 21.06 5.24 4.88
CA VAL A 156 19.78 4.91 4.22
C VAL A 156 19.45 5.94 3.15
N PHE A 157 19.05 5.48 1.97
CA PHE A 157 18.35 6.30 1.01
C PHE A 157 16.84 6.05 1.08
N CYS A 158 16.03 7.11 1.14
CA CYS A 158 14.58 7.01 1.16
C CYS A 158 13.91 8.14 0.37
N TYR A 159 12.73 7.85 -0.17
CA TYR A 159 11.90 8.83 -0.89
C TYR A 159 10.90 9.59 0.00
N ALA A 160 10.89 9.33 1.31
CA ALA A 160 10.05 10.07 2.26
C ALA A 160 10.28 11.58 2.15
N LEU A 161 9.20 12.36 2.18
CA LEU A 161 9.18 13.82 1.95
C LEU A 161 9.68 14.28 0.57
N ARG A 162 10.16 13.39 -0.31
CA ARG A 162 10.59 13.72 -1.67
C ARG A 162 9.44 13.55 -2.67
N ASN A 163 8.80 12.40 -2.65
CA ASN A 163 7.72 12.06 -3.56
C ASN A 163 6.46 11.57 -2.85
N GLN A 164 6.50 11.45 -1.53
CA GLN A 164 5.36 11.00 -0.72
C GLN A 164 5.37 11.64 0.66
N ILE A 165 4.17 11.77 1.21
CA ILE A 165 3.86 12.02 2.63
C ILE A 165 2.71 11.10 3.01
N GLY A 166 2.52 10.86 4.30
CA GLY A 166 1.31 10.24 4.85
C GLY A 166 0.49 11.27 5.63
N VAL A 167 -0.80 11.00 5.76
CA VAL A 167 -1.70 11.75 6.64
C VAL A 167 -2.54 10.72 7.40
N THR A 168 -2.47 10.74 8.71
CA THR A 168 -3.26 9.87 9.58
C THR A 168 -4.71 10.35 9.69
N VAL A 169 -5.58 9.54 10.26
CA VAL A 169 -7.03 9.85 10.35
C VAL A 169 -7.33 11.10 11.18
N ASP A 170 -6.46 11.45 12.12
CA ASP A 170 -6.55 12.64 12.97
C ASP A 170 -5.91 13.90 12.33
N GLY A 171 -5.46 13.80 11.07
CA GLY A 171 -4.85 14.90 10.33
C GLY A 171 -3.35 15.08 10.55
N THR A 172 -2.69 14.22 11.33
CA THR A 172 -1.25 14.29 11.53
C THR A 172 -0.51 13.95 10.24
N VAL A 173 0.39 14.83 9.81
CA VAL A 173 1.25 14.59 8.64
C VAL A 173 2.50 13.83 9.08
N VAL A 174 2.80 12.75 8.35
CA VAL A 174 3.97 11.88 8.59
C VAL A 174 4.84 11.79 7.33
N PRO A 175 6.13 11.48 7.45
CA PRO A 175 7.05 11.45 6.30
C PRO A 175 6.72 10.38 5.24
N CYS A 176 6.15 9.25 5.66
CA CYS A 176 5.81 8.13 4.76
C CYS A 176 4.70 7.25 5.36
N CYS A 177 4.18 6.33 4.55
CA CYS A 177 3.10 5.43 4.94
C CYS A 177 3.51 4.34 5.95
N LEU A 178 4.79 4.15 6.25
CA LEU A 178 5.26 3.17 7.24
C LEU A 178 5.26 3.75 8.68
N ASP A 179 5.14 5.06 8.82
CA ASP A 179 4.92 5.71 10.12
C ASP A 179 3.41 5.71 10.44
N HIS A 180 2.90 4.53 10.74
CA HIS A 180 1.47 4.33 10.94
C HIS A 180 0.96 4.81 12.32
N ASN A 181 1.85 4.94 13.29
CA ASN A 181 1.53 5.45 14.63
C ASN A 181 1.68 6.97 14.74
N GLY A 182 2.31 7.63 13.75
CA GLY A 182 2.59 9.05 13.80
C GLY A 182 3.79 9.40 14.69
N ASP A 183 4.72 8.46 14.93
CA ASP A 183 5.91 8.64 15.76
C ASP A 183 6.81 9.78 15.24
N MET A 184 6.79 10.01 13.93
CA MET A 184 7.48 11.08 13.25
C MET A 184 6.55 12.23 12.83
N GLY A 185 5.46 12.48 13.57
CA GLY A 185 4.50 13.54 13.26
C GLY A 185 5.19 14.90 13.02
N LEU A 186 4.86 15.54 11.90
CA LEU A 186 5.46 16.81 11.44
C LEU A 186 4.59 18.01 11.76
N GLY A 187 3.30 17.80 11.96
CA GLY A 187 2.27 18.81 12.23
C GLY A 187 0.89 18.25 11.86
N ASN A 188 -0.16 19.07 12.02
CA ASN A 188 -1.53 18.63 11.78
C ASN A 188 -2.25 19.54 10.77
N LEU A 189 -2.90 18.96 9.76
CA LEU A 189 -3.59 19.69 8.69
C LEU A 189 -4.85 20.45 9.17
N PHE A 190 -5.37 20.14 10.35
CA PHE A 190 -6.46 20.92 10.94
C PHE A 190 -5.98 22.19 11.64
N GLU A 191 -4.66 22.33 11.88
CA GLU A 191 -4.05 23.43 12.61
C GLU A 191 -3.13 24.29 11.74
N GLN A 192 -2.49 23.68 10.73
CA GLN A 192 -1.46 24.31 9.91
C GLN A 192 -1.64 23.95 8.43
N SER A 193 -1.17 24.81 7.54
CA SER A 193 -1.08 24.47 6.13
C SER A 193 -0.02 23.39 5.86
N LEU A 194 -0.21 22.61 4.80
CA LEU A 194 0.79 21.61 4.40
C LEU A 194 2.15 22.24 4.11
N GLU A 195 2.17 23.46 3.57
CA GLU A 195 3.39 24.18 3.28
C GLU A 195 4.17 24.51 4.57
N GLU A 196 3.50 25.05 5.58
CA GLU A 196 4.11 25.32 6.89
C GLU A 196 4.68 24.06 7.55
N ILE A 197 3.94 22.94 7.47
CA ILE A 197 4.38 21.65 8.01
C ILE A 197 5.65 21.16 7.30
N LEU A 198 5.70 21.22 5.97
CA LEU A 198 6.85 20.76 5.18
C LEU A 198 8.07 21.69 5.32
N GLU A 199 7.85 22.96 5.65
CA GLU A 199 8.90 23.95 5.95
C GLU A 199 9.43 23.86 7.38
N SER A 200 8.84 23.00 8.23
CA SER A 200 9.26 22.83 9.63
C SER A 200 10.72 22.37 9.74
N PRO A 201 11.42 22.70 10.83
CA PRO A 201 12.80 22.25 11.06
C PRO A 201 12.96 20.73 10.99
N ARG A 202 11.98 19.97 11.54
CA ARG A 202 12.00 18.50 11.55
C ARG A 202 11.86 17.94 10.13
N ALA A 203 10.89 18.41 9.35
CA ALA A 203 10.71 17.97 7.96
C ALA A 203 11.96 18.24 7.12
N LYS A 204 12.56 19.44 7.26
CA LYS A 204 13.81 19.80 6.58
C LYS A 204 14.99 18.92 7.01
N ALA A 205 15.08 18.56 8.29
CA ALA A 205 16.15 17.69 8.79
C ALA A 205 16.05 16.29 8.17
N ILE A 206 14.84 15.70 8.12
CA ILE A 206 14.58 14.39 7.50
C ILE A 206 14.92 14.44 6.00
N TYR A 207 14.43 15.45 5.28
CA TYR A 207 14.69 15.61 3.85
C TYR A 207 16.19 15.72 3.53
N ARG A 208 16.93 16.56 4.29
CA ARG A 208 18.37 16.74 4.15
C ARG A 208 19.13 15.47 4.53
N GLY A 209 18.71 14.79 5.59
CA GLY A 209 19.28 13.52 6.00
C GLY A 209 19.28 12.51 4.86
N PHE A 210 18.12 12.25 4.25
CA PHE A 210 18.04 11.35 3.10
C PHE A 210 18.78 11.85 1.86
N THR A 211 18.95 13.15 1.69
CA THR A 211 19.80 13.70 0.62
C THR A 211 21.27 13.32 0.82
N SER A 212 21.69 13.19 2.08
CA SER A 212 23.06 12.79 2.47
C SER A 212 23.14 11.29 2.81
N HIS A 213 22.17 10.49 2.40
CA HIS A 213 22.07 9.04 2.69
C HIS A 213 22.08 8.72 4.19
N LYS A 214 21.51 9.59 5.02
CA LYS A 214 21.48 9.44 6.48
C LYS A 214 20.05 9.43 7.01
N ALA A 215 19.69 8.37 7.76
CA ALA A 215 18.47 8.34 8.54
C ALA A 215 18.65 9.14 9.84
N VAL A 216 17.92 10.26 9.97
CA VAL A 216 18.03 11.14 11.16
C VAL A 216 16.98 10.82 12.23
N GLU A 217 15.93 10.07 11.88
CA GLU A 217 14.87 9.66 12.80
C GLU A 217 15.09 8.21 13.26
N PRO A 218 14.89 7.90 14.55
CA PRO A 218 15.07 6.55 15.07
C PRO A 218 14.20 5.49 14.34
N LEU A 219 12.95 5.84 14.00
CA LEU A 219 12.06 4.95 13.27
C LEU A 219 12.60 4.63 11.86
N CYS A 220 13.23 5.60 11.19
CA CYS A 220 13.84 5.40 9.88
C CYS A 220 15.09 4.51 9.94
N GLN A 221 15.83 4.57 11.03
CA GLN A 221 17.02 3.71 11.29
C GLN A 221 16.62 2.23 11.46
N ARG A 222 15.38 1.97 11.87
CA ARG A 222 14.80 0.62 12.10
C ARG A 222 13.88 0.15 10.98
N CYS A 223 13.89 0.83 9.83
CA CYS A 223 12.99 0.54 8.73
C CYS A 223 13.46 -0.65 7.88
N GLY A 224 12.81 -1.81 8.04
CA GLY A 224 13.09 -3.01 7.26
C GLY A 224 12.83 -2.86 5.76
N TYR A 225 11.87 -2.01 5.37
CA TYR A 225 11.56 -1.75 3.96
C TYR A 225 12.75 -1.14 3.19
N SER A 226 13.50 -0.23 3.80
CA SER A 226 14.68 0.38 3.16
C SER A 226 15.79 -0.65 2.90
N ALA A 227 15.88 -1.70 3.72
CA ALA A 227 16.87 -2.75 3.60
C ALA A 227 16.55 -3.77 2.49
N VAL A 228 15.26 -4.08 2.25
CA VAL A 228 14.84 -5.13 1.31
C VAL A 228 14.32 -4.60 -0.01
N SER A 229 13.87 -3.35 -0.07
CA SER A 229 13.25 -2.80 -1.28
C SER A 229 14.24 -2.75 -2.44
N LYS A 230 13.91 -3.46 -3.52
CA LYS A 230 14.67 -3.47 -4.79
C LYS A 230 14.76 -2.08 -5.43
N ARG A 231 13.88 -1.14 -5.04
CA ARG A 231 13.87 0.25 -5.55
C ARG A 231 15.06 1.08 -5.09
N PHE A 232 15.73 0.65 -4.02
CA PHE A 232 16.88 1.35 -3.43
C PHE A 232 18.22 0.66 -3.71
N ARG A 233 18.20 -0.54 -4.29
CA ARG A 233 19.42 -1.22 -4.75
C ARG A 233 19.74 -0.75 -6.16
N LYS A 234 20.87 -0.05 -6.31
CA LYS A 234 21.51 0.24 -7.61
C LYS A 234 22.31 -0.97 -8.07
#